data_c5cc518c05728fb1d2883ec19eed4ce0
#
_entry.id   c5cc518c05728fb1d2883ec19eed4ce0
#
_cell.length_a   1.000
_cell.length_b   1.000
_cell.length_c   1.000
_cell.angle_alpha   90.00
_cell.angle_beta   90.00
_cell.angle_gamma   90.00
#
_symmetry.space_group_name_H-M   'P 1'
#
loop_
_entity.id
_entity.type
_entity.pdbx_description
1 polymer ?
#
loop_
_entity_poly.entity_id
_entity_poly.type
_entity_poly.pdbx_seq_one_letter_code
_entity_poly.pdbx_strand_id
1 'polypeptide(L)'
;MITVTVSDAALRQAAEEGMDEFVKVFIDGIQKAIGGELTNENMARLNADQITLLGWSYLHEEVSDGGYVQLIYNGLGAFIFKNPFARMMREWGLQDLYSHLQRCKKWYTQYHEQLEHEMSDDDFMAIYEQMPEFDDFDDDFVVNEEKWTAQIAAYIDDHI
;
A
#
# COMPACT_ATOMS: atom_id res chain seq x y z
N MET A 1 -3.95 -4.35 -22.01
CA MET A 1 -3.72 -4.63 -20.57
C MET A 1 -2.65 -5.71 -20.39
N ILE A 2 -1.87 -5.60 -19.34
CA ILE A 2 -0.85 -6.59 -19.01
C ILE A 2 -1.54 -7.81 -18.38
N THR A 3 -1.21 -8.99 -18.89
CA THR A 3 -1.64 -10.26 -18.30
C THR A 3 -0.54 -10.75 -17.35
N VAL A 4 -0.92 -10.99 -16.11
CA VAL A 4 -0.01 -11.54 -15.09
C VAL A 4 -0.39 -12.98 -14.82
N THR A 5 0.53 -13.89 -15.07
CA THR A 5 0.31 -15.33 -14.87
C THR A 5 1.18 -15.81 -13.70
N VAL A 6 0.55 -16.50 -12.75
CA VAL A 6 1.23 -17.12 -11.61
C VAL A 6 0.94 -18.62 -11.65
N SER A 7 1.98 -19.44 -11.49
CA SER A 7 1.82 -20.89 -11.54
C SER A 7 1.06 -21.43 -10.32
N ASP A 8 0.27 -22.48 -10.52
CA ASP A 8 -0.43 -23.14 -9.41
C ASP A 8 0.51 -23.66 -8.34
N ALA A 9 1.70 -24.14 -8.74
CA ALA A 9 2.70 -24.63 -7.80
C ALA A 9 3.21 -23.51 -6.89
N ALA A 10 3.49 -22.33 -7.47
CA ALA A 10 3.93 -21.18 -6.69
C ALA A 10 2.84 -20.70 -5.73
N LEU A 11 1.59 -20.69 -6.17
CA LEU A 11 0.44 -20.30 -5.32
C LEU A 11 0.24 -21.25 -4.15
N ARG A 12 0.33 -22.56 -4.39
CA ARG A 12 0.19 -23.57 -3.33
C ARG A 12 1.28 -23.45 -2.29
N GLN A 13 2.53 -23.31 -2.75
CA GLN A 13 3.67 -23.15 -1.85
C GLN A 13 3.52 -21.88 -1.00
N ALA A 14 3.17 -20.76 -1.62
CA ALA A 14 2.97 -19.49 -0.92
C ALA A 14 1.85 -19.57 0.09
N ALA A 15 0.73 -20.22 -0.24
CA ALA A 15 -0.40 -20.41 0.67
C ALA A 15 -0.02 -21.23 1.91
N GLU A 16 0.88 -22.21 1.76
CA GLU A 16 1.41 -22.99 2.88
C GLU A 16 2.30 -22.14 3.80
N GLU A 17 2.98 -21.13 3.25
CA GLU A 17 3.88 -20.25 4.00
C GLU A 17 3.15 -19.13 4.74
N GLY A 18 1.96 -18.73 4.27
CA GLY A 18 1.14 -17.71 4.92
C GLY A 18 0.41 -16.80 3.93
N MET A 19 -0.51 -15.98 4.46
CA MET A 19 -1.32 -15.06 3.65
C MET A 19 -0.50 -13.96 3.02
N ASP A 20 0.49 -13.45 3.70
CA ASP A 20 1.42 -12.44 3.20
C ASP A 20 2.24 -12.96 2.03
N GLU A 21 2.72 -14.18 2.11
CA GLU A 21 3.45 -14.82 1.00
C GLU A 21 2.53 -15.08 -0.20
N PHE A 22 1.28 -15.47 0.05
CA PHE A 22 0.28 -15.67 -1.01
C PHE A 22 0.02 -14.35 -1.77
N VAL A 23 -0.19 -13.26 -1.06
CA VAL A 23 -0.38 -11.93 -1.66
C VAL A 23 0.87 -11.49 -2.42
N LYS A 24 2.05 -11.73 -1.85
CA LYS A 24 3.33 -11.35 -2.44
C LYS A 24 3.58 -11.98 -3.80
N VAL A 25 3.14 -13.21 -4.02
CA VAL A 25 3.29 -13.89 -5.32
C VAL A 25 2.64 -13.06 -6.44
N PHE A 26 1.45 -12.52 -6.19
CA PHE A 26 0.74 -11.68 -7.18
C PHE A 26 1.43 -10.34 -7.36
N ILE A 27 1.87 -9.71 -6.27
CA ILE A 27 2.60 -8.43 -6.31
C ILE A 27 3.88 -8.59 -7.12
N ASP A 28 4.67 -9.61 -6.85
CA ASP A 28 5.93 -9.89 -7.56
C ASP A 28 5.66 -10.14 -9.06
N GLY A 29 4.58 -10.86 -9.38
CA GLY A 29 4.17 -11.09 -10.75
C GLY A 29 3.84 -9.81 -11.50
N ILE A 30 3.12 -8.89 -10.86
CA ILE A 30 2.78 -7.59 -11.44
C ILE A 30 4.04 -6.75 -11.63
N GLN A 31 4.89 -6.66 -10.62
CA GLN A 31 6.13 -5.90 -10.68
C GLN A 31 7.05 -6.40 -11.77
N LYS A 32 7.18 -7.69 -11.92
CA LYS A 32 7.97 -8.30 -12.98
C LYS A 32 7.42 -7.95 -14.36
N ALA A 33 6.10 -7.98 -14.51
CA ALA A 33 5.43 -7.67 -15.79
C ALA A 33 5.63 -6.23 -16.23
N ILE A 34 5.79 -5.29 -15.30
CA ILE A 34 5.99 -3.86 -15.60
C ILE A 34 7.46 -3.44 -15.56
N GLY A 35 8.38 -4.36 -15.30
CA GLY A 35 9.82 -4.06 -15.24
C GLY A 35 10.32 -3.54 -13.91
N GLY A 36 9.53 -3.70 -12.84
CA GLY A 36 9.91 -3.40 -11.45
C GLY A 36 9.30 -2.14 -10.88
N GLU A 37 9.36 -1.02 -11.58
CA GLU A 37 8.91 0.27 -11.07
C GLU A 37 7.63 0.75 -11.76
N LEU A 38 6.66 1.23 -10.96
CA LEU A 38 5.41 1.77 -11.48
C LEU A 38 5.62 3.18 -12.03
N THR A 39 5.26 3.38 -13.29
CA THR A 39 5.31 4.68 -13.97
C THR A 39 3.93 5.03 -14.51
N ASN A 40 3.71 6.30 -14.88
CA ASN A 40 2.46 6.70 -15.52
C ASN A 40 2.19 5.91 -16.80
N GLU A 41 3.23 5.58 -17.54
CA GLU A 41 3.14 4.83 -18.79
C GLU A 41 2.67 3.38 -18.54
N ASN A 42 3.32 2.65 -17.63
CA ASN A 42 2.95 1.27 -17.38
C ASN A 42 1.68 1.13 -16.54
N MET A 43 1.33 2.15 -15.73
CA MET A 43 0.06 2.18 -15.00
C MET A 43 -1.13 2.11 -15.95
N ALA A 44 -1.06 2.78 -17.10
CA ALA A 44 -2.11 2.76 -18.11
C ALA A 44 -2.35 1.35 -18.70
N ARG A 45 -1.38 0.44 -18.54
CA ARG A 45 -1.43 -0.94 -19.02
C ARG A 45 -1.97 -1.93 -17.99
N LEU A 46 -2.17 -1.49 -16.76
CA LEU A 46 -2.68 -2.30 -15.66
C LEU A 46 -4.18 -2.10 -15.48
N ASN A 47 -4.87 -3.12 -14.97
CA ASN A 47 -6.26 -2.97 -14.57
C ASN A 47 -6.37 -2.41 -13.14
N ALA A 48 -7.59 -2.08 -12.72
CA ALA A 48 -7.84 -1.50 -11.41
C ALA A 48 -7.37 -2.39 -10.25
N ASP A 49 -7.61 -3.69 -10.34
CA ASP A 49 -7.18 -4.64 -9.29
C ASP A 49 -5.66 -4.71 -9.18
N GLN A 50 -4.96 -4.72 -10.30
CA GLN A 50 -3.50 -4.74 -10.31
C GLN A 50 -2.90 -3.48 -9.70
N ILE A 51 -3.44 -2.31 -10.06
CA ILE A 51 -3.00 -1.01 -9.50
C ILE A 51 -3.27 -0.97 -7.99
N THR A 52 -4.45 -1.44 -7.58
CA THR A 52 -4.84 -1.46 -6.17
C THR A 52 -3.92 -2.38 -5.35
N LEU A 53 -3.58 -3.53 -5.88
CA LEU A 53 -2.68 -4.45 -5.20
C LEU A 53 -1.26 -3.88 -5.05
N LEU A 54 -0.76 -3.17 -6.06
CA LEU A 54 0.50 -2.43 -5.93
C LEU A 54 0.40 -1.33 -4.88
N GLY A 55 -0.72 -0.63 -4.82
CA GLY A 55 -0.97 0.36 -3.78
C GLY A 55 -0.89 -0.22 -2.38
N TRP A 56 -1.50 -1.39 -2.17
CA TRP A 56 -1.38 -2.11 -0.91
C TRP A 56 0.07 -2.45 -0.58
N SER A 57 0.83 -2.92 -1.57
CA SER A 57 2.25 -3.25 -1.38
C SER A 57 3.05 -2.05 -0.89
N TYR A 58 2.87 -0.90 -1.51
CA TYR A 58 3.56 0.33 -1.11
C TYR A 58 3.14 0.79 0.28
N LEU A 59 1.84 0.78 0.56
CA LEU A 59 1.31 1.13 1.87
C LEU A 59 1.91 0.24 2.95
N HIS A 60 1.87 -1.06 2.74
CA HIS A 60 2.36 -2.05 3.68
C HIS A 60 3.86 -1.90 3.95
N GLU A 61 4.67 -1.78 2.91
CA GLU A 61 6.12 -1.65 3.05
C GLU A 61 6.51 -0.35 3.75
N GLU A 62 5.95 0.78 3.32
CA GLU A 62 6.34 2.09 3.84
C GLU A 62 5.88 2.29 5.29
N VAL A 63 4.64 1.95 5.60
CA VAL A 63 4.12 2.15 6.96
C VAL A 63 4.79 1.19 7.95
N SER A 64 5.05 -0.05 7.53
CA SER A 64 5.74 -1.03 8.38
C SER A 64 7.19 -0.66 8.64
N ASP A 65 7.84 0.03 7.70
CA ASP A 65 9.25 0.44 7.82
C ASP A 65 9.42 1.77 8.57
N GLY A 66 8.65 2.79 8.22
CA GLY A 66 8.83 4.13 8.78
C GLY A 66 7.56 4.93 8.99
N GLY A 67 6.39 4.33 8.88
CA GLY A 67 5.11 4.98 9.12
C GLY A 67 4.63 5.86 7.98
N TYR A 68 3.52 6.56 8.21
CA TYR A 68 2.91 7.42 7.19
C TYR A 68 3.79 8.61 6.82
N VAL A 69 4.57 9.13 7.73
CA VAL A 69 5.52 10.22 7.43
C VAL A 69 6.50 9.78 6.34
N GLN A 70 7.05 8.56 6.45
CA GLN A 70 7.94 8.01 5.43
C GLN A 70 7.22 7.80 4.10
N LEU A 71 6.00 7.27 4.13
CA LEU A 71 5.19 7.06 2.93
C LEU A 71 4.99 8.36 2.15
N ILE A 72 4.65 9.45 2.86
CA ILE A 72 4.43 10.76 2.26
C ILE A 72 5.74 11.34 1.76
N TYR A 73 6.80 11.26 2.55
CA TYR A 73 8.13 11.76 2.17
C TYR A 73 8.66 11.08 0.91
N ASN A 74 8.42 9.79 0.76
CA ASN A 74 8.87 9.03 -0.42
C ASN A 74 7.97 9.23 -1.65
N GLY A 75 7.01 10.13 -1.58
CA GLY A 75 6.21 10.53 -2.74
C GLY A 75 5.00 9.64 -3.03
N LEU A 76 4.62 8.77 -2.11
CA LEU A 76 3.51 7.84 -2.30
C LEU A 76 2.18 8.33 -1.73
N GLY A 77 2.19 9.49 -1.05
CA GLY A 77 1.00 10.04 -0.42
C GLY A 77 -0.16 10.28 -1.39
N ALA A 78 0.12 10.89 -2.53
CA ALA A 78 -0.91 11.15 -3.53
C ALA A 78 -1.50 9.85 -4.09
N PHE A 79 -0.68 8.83 -4.29
CA PHE A 79 -1.15 7.54 -4.78
C PHE A 79 -2.13 6.89 -3.80
N ILE A 80 -1.85 6.96 -2.50
CA ILE A 80 -2.68 6.33 -1.47
C ILE A 80 -3.91 7.19 -1.12
N PHE A 81 -3.72 8.52 -0.99
CA PHE A 81 -4.79 9.39 -0.45
C PHE A 81 -5.61 10.12 -1.51
N LYS A 82 -5.06 10.37 -2.70
CA LYS A 82 -5.76 11.12 -3.75
C LYS A 82 -6.35 10.25 -4.85
N ASN A 83 -5.83 9.05 -5.05
CA ASN A 83 -6.36 8.08 -6.00
C ASN A 83 -7.52 7.29 -5.35
N PRO A 84 -8.31 6.55 -6.13
CA PRO A 84 -9.42 5.77 -5.58
C PRO A 84 -8.99 4.54 -4.76
N PHE A 85 -7.75 4.52 -4.25
CA PHE A 85 -7.22 3.38 -3.50
C PHE A 85 -8.08 3.05 -2.28
N ALA A 86 -8.41 4.04 -1.44
CA ALA A 86 -9.22 3.80 -0.25
C ALA A 86 -10.61 3.27 -0.61
N ARG A 87 -11.23 3.81 -1.67
CA ARG A 87 -12.51 3.33 -2.17
C ARG A 87 -12.42 1.88 -2.66
N MET A 88 -11.33 1.52 -3.35
CA MET A 88 -11.11 0.15 -3.78
C MET A 88 -10.95 -0.79 -2.59
N MET A 89 -10.28 -0.36 -1.53
CA MET A 89 -10.20 -1.14 -0.29
C MET A 89 -11.58 -1.41 0.30
N ARG A 90 -12.46 -0.41 0.29
CA ARG A 90 -13.85 -0.60 0.71
C ARG A 90 -14.59 -1.61 -0.18
N GLU A 91 -14.42 -1.49 -1.49
CA GLU A 91 -15.05 -2.42 -2.46
C GLU A 91 -14.53 -3.85 -2.30
N TRP A 92 -13.26 -4.01 -1.89
CA TRP A 92 -12.67 -5.31 -1.59
C TRP A 92 -13.12 -5.89 -0.23
N GLY A 93 -13.94 -5.16 0.52
CA GLY A 93 -14.44 -5.60 1.81
C GLY A 93 -13.64 -5.15 3.01
N LEU A 94 -12.62 -4.29 2.81
CA LEU A 94 -11.79 -3.79 3.90
C LEU A 94 -12.36 -2.48 4.44
N GLN A 95 -13.53 -2.54 5.04
CA GLN A 95 -14.22 -1.35 5.57
C GLN A 95 -13.40 -0.64 6.64
N ASP A 96 -12.71 -1.37 7.50
CA ASP A 96 -11.88 -0.80 8.57
C ASP A 96 -10.69 -0.04 7.99
N LEU A 97 -10.03 -0.61 6.96
CA LEU A 97 -8.91 0.05 6.30
C LEU A 97 -9.39 1.31 5.57
N TYR A 98 -10.53 1.25 4.92
CA TYR A 98 -11.13 2.42 4.29
C TYR A 98 -11.32 3.55 5.30
N SER A 99 -11.95 3.27 6.44
CA SER A 99 -12.18 4.26 7.50
C SER A 99 -10.87 4.82 8.06
N HIS A 100 -9.88 3.94 8.27
CA HIS A 100 -8.54 4.30 8.72
C HIS A 100 -7.88 5.29 7.75
N LEU A 101 -7.91 4.99 6.45
CA LEU A 101 -7.31 5.85 5.43
C LEU A 101 -8.03 7.19 5.31
N GLN A 102 -9.35 7.22 5.42
CA GLN A 102 -10.11 8.46 5.36
C GLN A 102 -9.78 9.38 6.54
N ARG A 103 -9.61 8.84 7.74
CA ARG A 103 -9.20 9.62 8.91
C ARG A 103 -7.76 10.10 8.80
N CYS A 104 -6.86 9.25 8.32
CA CYS A 104 -5.47 9.60 8.11
C CYS A 104 -5.28 10.69 7.04
N LYS A 105 -6.14 10.70 6.02
CA LYS A 105 -6.11 11.68 4.93
C LYS A 105 -6.18 13.13 5.44
N LYS A 106 -6.88 13.38 6.54
CA LYS A 106 -6.95 14.71 7.16
C LYS A 106 -5.55 15.24 7.47
N TRP A 107 -4.71 14.40 8.07
CA TRP A 107 -3.34 14.77 8.43
C TRP A 107 -2.44 14.84 7.21
N TYR A 108 -2.63 13.97 6.23
CA TYR A 108 -1.95 14.08 4.94
C TYR A 108 -2.23 15.44 4.29
N THR A 109 -3.49 15.84 4.23
CA THR A 109 -3.90 17.13 3.66
C THR A 109 -3.23 18.30 4.38
N GLN A 110 -3.09 18.21 5.70
CA GLN A 110 -2.48 19.26 6.51
C GLN A 110 -0.96 19.33 6.35
N TYR A 111 -0.28 18.19 6.28
CA TYR A 111 1.18 18.12 6.43
C TYR A 111 1.96 17.77 5.17
N HIS A 112 1.31 17.36 4.08
CA HIS A 112 2.04 16.81 2.93
C HIS A 112 3.05 17.78 2.31
N GLU A 113 2.75 19.07 2.27
CA GLU A 113 3.67 20.07 1.69
C GLU A 113 4.98 20.17 2.46
N GLN A 114 4.93 19.96 3.78
CA GLN A 114 6.12 19.99 4.63
C GLN A 114 7.01 18.76 4.44
N LEU A 115 6.47 17.67 3.88
CA LEU A 115 7.15 16.40 3.70
C LEU A 115 7.55 16.12 2.26
N GLU A 116 6.86 16.72 1.27
CA GLU A 116 7.04 16.42 -0.16
C GLU A 116 8.16 17.22 -0.80
N HIS A 117 9.35 17.26 -0.17
CA HIS A 117 10.55 17.82 -0.74
C HIS A 117 11.78 17.18 -0.13
N GLU A 118 12.91 17.26 -0.83
CA GLU A 118 14.17 16.74 -0.31
C GLU A 118 14.61 17.47 0.95
N MET A 119 15.13 16.73 1.92
CA MET A 119 15.65 17.27 3.16
C MET A 119 16.74 16.35 3.71
N SER A 120 17.56 16.87 4.62
CA SER A 120 18.57 16.08 5.31
C SER A 120 17.91 15.09 6.28
N ASP A 121 18.64 14.05 6.69
CA ASP A 121 18.17 13.09 7.67
C ASP A 121 17.79 13.76 8.98
N ASP A 122 18.58 14.74 9.43
CA ASP A 122 18.32 15.50 10.66
C ASP A 122 17.03 16.31 10.55
N ASP A 123 16.80 16.98 9.42
CA ASP A 123 15.58 17.75 9.18
C ASP A 123 14.35 16.82 9.12
N PHE A 124 14.47 15.67 8.46
CA PHE A 124 13.42 14.69 8.39
C PHE A 124 13.02 14.18 9.79
N MET A 125 14.01 13.84 10.62
CA MET A 125 13.75 13.37 11.98
C MET A 125 13.10 14.45 12.84
N ALA A 126 13.52 15.71 12.69
CA ALA A 126 12.93 16.83 13.40
C ALA A 126 11.45 17.02 13.03
N ILE A 127 11.12 16.94 11.73
CA ILE A 127 9.75 17.04 11.24
C ILE A 127 8.91 15.84 11.71
N TYR A 128 9.47 14.64 11.66
CA TYR A 128 8.81 13.42 12.13
C TYR A 128 8.32 13.58 13.57
N GLU A 129 9.17 14.10 14.45
CA GLU A 129 8.84 14.34 15.85
C GLU A 129 7.76 15.41 16.06
N GLN A 130 7.56 16.28 15.08
CA GLN A 130 6.56 17.36 15.12
C GLN A 130 5.19 16.91 14.60
N MET A 131 5.05 15.67 14.15
CA MET A 131 3.82 15.15 13.54
C MET A 131 3.30 13.90 14.28
N PRO A 132 3.03 14.01 15.62
CA PRO A 132 2.60 12.85 16.41
C PRO A 132 1.22 12.33 16.00
N GLU A 133 0.45 13.10 15.24
CA GLU A 133 -0.89 12.70 14.76
C GLU A 133 -0.83 11.43 13.91
N PHE A 134 0.29 11.17 13.24
CA PHE A 134 0.46 9.94 12.45
C PHE A 134 0.78 8.72 13.30
N ASP A 135 1.29 8.89 14.52
CA ASP A 135 1.69 7.78 15.38
C ASP A 135 0.54 6.82 15.67
N ASP A 136 -0.65 7.34 15.95
CA ASP A 136 -1.83 6.51 16.21
C ASP A 136 -2.23 5.69 14.99
N PHE A 137 -2.07 6.25 13.79
CA PHE A 137 -2.36 5.53 12.54
C PHE A 137 -1.29 4.49 12.23
N ASP A 138 -0.03 4.79 12.52
CA ASP A 138 1.06 3.82 12.37
C ASP A 138 0.81 2.61 13.28
N ASP A 139 0.45 2.84 14.54
CA ASP A 139 0.17 1.80 15.52
C ASP A 139 -1.08 0.99 15.13
N ASP A 140 -2.14 1.66 14.69
CA ASP A 140 -3.37 1.02 14.25
C ASP A 140 -3.12 0.11 13.03
N PHE A 141 -2.26 0.55 12.12
CA PHE A 141 -1.87 -0.26 10.96
C PHE A 141 -1.16 -1.54 11.41
N VAL A 142 -0.20 -1.45 12.30
CA VAL A 142 0.56 -2.61 12.80
C VAL A 142 -0.38 -3.61 13.48
N VAL A 143 -1.33 -3.15 14.28
CA VAL A 143 -2.29 -4.01 14.99
C VAL A 143 -3.21 -4.74 14.01
N ASN A 144 -3.59 -4.11 12.89
CA ASN A 144 -4.57 -4.67 11.95
C ASN A 144 -3.93 -5.29 10.69
N GLU A 145 -2.62 -5.22 10.55
CA GLU A 145 -1.90 -5.62 9.34
C GLU A 145 -2.21 -7.06 8.92
N GLU A 146 -2.19 -8.01 9.84
CA GLU A 146 -2.49 -9.40 9.54
C GLU A 146 -3.94 -9.60 9.08
N LYS A 147 -4.88 -8.94 9.75
CA LYS A 147 -6.30 -9.00 9.38
C LYS A 147 -6.51 -8.45 7.97
N TRP A 148 -5.93 -7.30 7.67
CA TRP A 148 -6.07 -6.68 6.35
C TRP A 148 -5.40 -7.51 5.26
N THR A 149 -4.23 -8.08 5.54
CA THR A 149 -3.56 -8.99 4.60
C THR A 149 -4.44 -10.20 4.28
N ALA A 150 -5.07 -10.79 5.29
CA ALA A 150 -5.97 -11.93 5.10
C ALA A 150 -7.20 -11.56 4.25
N GLN A 151 -7.76 -10.39 4.46
CA GLN A 151 -8.90 -9.90 3.67
C GLN A 151 -8.50 -9.65 2.21
N ILE A 152 -7.31 -9.11 1.97
CA ILE A 152 -6.78 -8.91 0.62
C ILE A 152 -6.53 -10.26 -0.06
N ALA A 153 -5.94 -11.22 0.66
CA ALA A 153 -5.72 -12.57 0.14
C ALA A 153 -7.04 -13.24 -0.27
N ALA A 154 -8.08 -13.08 0.53
CA ALA A 154 -9.41 -13.61 0.22
C ALA A 154 -9.99 -12.98 -1.06
N TYR A 155 -9.85 -11.67 -1.22
CA TYR A 155 -10.30 -11.00 -2.44
C TYR A 155 -9.56 -11.50 -3.67
N ILE A 156 -8.24 -11.63 -3.59
CA ILE A 156 -7.40 -12.13 -4.69
C ILE A 156 -7.83 -13.55 -5.09
N ASP A 157 -8.05 -14.41 -4.11
CA ASP A 157 -8.44 -15.80 -4.34
C ASP A 157 -9.78 -15.89 -5.08
N ASP A 158 -10.72 -15.00 -4.78
CA ASP A 158 -12.05 -14.97 -5.40
C ASP A 158 -12.10 -14.26 -6.75
N HIS A 159 -11.20 -13.32 -7.05
CA HIS A 159 -11.34 -12.39 -8.19
C HIS A 159 -10.14 -12.37 -9.13
N ILE A 160 -9.02 -12.88 -8.73
CA ILE A 160 -7.78 -12.92 -9.52
C ILE A 160 -7.21 -14.34 -9.61
#